data_a669d13e389ae5cc99931fe37167ae71
#
_entry.id   a669d13e389ae5cc99931fe37167ae71
#
_cell.length_a   1.000
_cell.length_b   1.000
_cell.length_c   1.000
_cell.angle_alpha   90.00
_cell.angle_beta   90.00
_cell.angle_gamma   90.00
#
_symmetry.space_group_name_H-M   'P 1'
#
loop_
_entity.id
_entity.type
_entity.pdbx_description
1 polymer ?
#
loop_
_entity_poly.entity_id
_entity_poly.type
_entity_poly.pdbx_seq_one_letter_code
_entity_poly.pdbx_strand_id
1 'polypeptide(L)'
;MAKIPVGCSRDNLNHLLDVMDVPSGKACNCVCPSCRAPLIARHCNGHRESHFAHDPAYESEYNYSECILSFHVALKLMLKQIMATSTEILLPGYEVIEPYSDETITVTKEKMLQFESIEIDKNGFDALIRVKQHRLAIIITYPERKVTDFTNYSEIHGIVEIDLALMQRSNLAPKMSWSERLSRALILGTKSKRWVWHVRADKLLKQAKANFIQLQADERESIKESISRRRAEYAEAKAKPLMVNVRRCYECFKDYSTQEAMERCPKCNTKLLVTSIDPKYFQR
;
A
#
# COMPACT_ATOMS: atom_id res chain seq x y z
N MET A 1 -36.61 -3.12 15.73
CA MET A 1 -35.75 -2.61 16.83
C MET A 1 -34.31 -3.09 16.61
N ALA A 2 -33.36 -2.18 16.69
CA ALA A 2 -31.94 -2.53 16.60
C ALA A 2 -31.53 -3.36 17.82
N LYS A 3 -30.74 -4.42 17.61
CA LYS A 3 -30.16 -5.22 18.68
C LYS A 3 -28.96 -4.45 19.24
N ILE A 4 -29.04 -3.94 20.43
CA ILE A 4 -28.02 -3.13 21.08
C ILE A 4 -27.08 -4.05 21.87
N PRO A 5 -25.79 -4.17 21.52
CA PRO A 5 -24.88 -5.09 22.21
C PRO A 5 -24.36 -4.56 23.55
N VAL A 6 -24.38 -3.26 23.78
CA VAL A 6 -23.84 -2.59 24.98
C VAL A 6 -24.82 -1.58 25.59
N GLY A 7 -24.79 -1.45 26.90
CA GLY A 7 -25.51 -0.43 27.66
C GLY A 7 -24.57 0.33 28.59
N CYS A 8 -25.02 1.45 29.16
CA CYS A 8 -24.29 2.09 30.25
C CYS A 8 -24.86 1.60 31.61
N SER A 9 -23.98 1.45 32.58
CA SER A 9 -24.44 1.36 33.97
C SER A 9 -25.22 2.63 34.35
N ARG A 10 -26.36 2.49 35.01
CA ARG A 10 -27.11 3.64 35.52
C ARG A 10 -26.33 4.40 36.59
N ASP A 11 -25.48 3.69 37.35
CA ASP A 11 -24.66 4.27 38.42
C ASP A 11 -23.39 4.96 37.90
N ASN A 12 -22.94 4.57 36.69
CA ASN A 12 -21.81 5.17 36.01
C ASN A 12 -22.06 5.24 34.49
N LEU A 13 -22.59 6.37 34.04
CA LEU A 13 -22.96 6.59 32.63
C LEU A 13 -21.78 6.59 31.65
N ASN A 14 -20.55 6.66 32.14
CA ASN A 14 -19.34 6.58 31.33
C ASN A 14 -18.79 5.17 31.22
N HIS A 15 -19.39 4.19 31.93
CA HIS A 15 -18.96 2.79 31.89
C HIS A 15 -19.92 1.97 31.06
N LEU A 16 -19.43 1.49 29.92
CA LEU A 16 -20.18 0.61 29.02
C LEU A 16 -20.07 -0.82 29.51
N LEU A 17 -21.20 -1.50 29.49
CA LEU A 17 -21.37 -2.89 29.91
C LEU A 17 -21.83 -3.72 28.71
N ASP A 18 -21.25 -4.90 28.52
CA ASP A 18 -21.74 -5.89 27.58
C ASP A 18 -23.02 -6.55 28.14
N VAL A 19 -23.93 -6.91 27.27
CA VAL A 19 -25.16 -7.57 27.68
C VAL A 19 -24.90 -8.92 28.38
N MET A 20 -23.80 -9.58 28.09
CA MET A 20 -23.41 -10.86 28.71
C MET A 20 -22.86 -10.70 30.12
N ASP A 21 -22.41 -9.49 30.48
CA ASP A 21 -21.76 -9.21 31.77
C ASP A 21 -22.77 -8.68 32.83
N VAL A 22 -24.05 -8.58 32.48
CA VAL A 22 -25.09 -8.06 33.37
C VAL A 22 -26.23 -9.07 33.64
N PRO A 23 -26.99 -8.91 34.71
CA PRO A 23 -28.18 -9.74 34.96
C PRO A 23 -29.24 -9.62 33.85
N SER A 24 -29.97 -10.67 33.58
CA SER A 24 -31.08 -10.67 32.60
C SER A 24 -32.25 -9.76 33.06
N GLY A 25 -32.98 -9.23 32.08
CA GLY A 25 -34.16 -8.43 32.32
C GLY A 25 -33.85 -7.02 32.78
N LYS A 26 -34.73 -6.43 33.55
CA LYS A 26 -34.60 -5.05 34.13
C LYS A 26 -33.57 -4.99 35.25
N ALA A 27 -33.21 -6.16 35.83
CA ALA A 27 -32.18 -6.24 36.88
C ALA A 27 -30.78 -5.83 36.42
N CYS A 28 -30.58 -5.69 35.10
CA CYS A 28 -29.31 -5.18 34.56
C CYS A 28 -28.95 -3.73 35.02
N ASN A 29 -29.93 -2.97 35.46
CA ASN A 29 -29.75 -1.56 35.85
C ASN A 29 -28.99 -0.73 34.79
N CYS A 30 -29.31 -0.95 33.51
CA CYS A 30 -28.65 -0.31 32.41
C CYS A 30 -29.50 0.72 31.70
N VAL A 31 -28.85 1.69 31.10
CA VAL A 31 -29.47 2.74 30.26
C VAL A 31 -28.79 2.78 28.88
N CYS A 32 -29.51 3.26 27.88
CA CYS A 32 -29.00 3.45 26.55
C CYS A 32 -27.86 4.48 26.52
N PRO A 33 -26.71 4.22 25.92
CA PRO A 33 -25.62 5.19 25.80
C PRO A 33 -26.02 6.48 25.06
N SER A 34 -26.99 6.43 24.16
CA SER A 34 -27.44 7.55 23.35
C SER A 34 -28.60 8.30 24.00
N CYS A 35 -29.77 7.69 24.09
CA CYS A 35 -30.98 8.36 24.56
C CYS A 35 -31.23 8.29 26.08
N ARG A 36 -30.37 7.59 26.84
CA ARG A 36 -30.45 7.39 28.28
C ARG A 36 -31.70 6.66 28.79
N ALA A 37 -32.51 6.14 27.89
CA ALA A 37 -33.68 5.33 28.23
C ALA A 37 -33.28 4.05 28.94
N PRO A 38 -34.09 3.54 29.88
CA PRO A 38 -33.87 2.27 30.54
C PRO A 38 -33.81 1.12 29.55
N LEU A 39 -32.89 0.16 29.78
CA LEU A 39 -32.68 -1.00 28.97
C LEU A 39 -33.10 -2.29 29.67
N ILE A 40 -33.50 -3.28 28.90
CA ILE A 40 -33.74 -4.65 29.32
C ILE A 40 -32.70 -5.53 28.69
N ALA A 41 -31.92 -6.28 29.47
CA ALA A 41 -30.97 -7.25 28.97
C ALA A 41 -31.71 -8.54 28.55
N ARG A 42 -31.56 -8.93 27.29
CA ARG A 42 -32.15 -10.15 26.74
C ARG A 42 -31.04 -11.17 26.49
N HIS A 43 -30.87 -12.08 27.43
CA HIS A 43 -29.99 -13.23 27.25
C HIS A 43 -30.67 -14.26 26.37
N CYS A 44 -30.04 -14.58 25.25
CA CYS A 44 -30.57 -15.54 24.29
C CYS A 44 -29.78 -16.84 24.34
N ASN A 45 -30.50 -17.97 24.19
CA ASN A 45 -29.92 -19.31 24.08
C ASN A 45 -29.79 -19.72 22.59
N GLY A 46 -28.82 -20.58 22.29
CA GLY A 46 -28.63 -21.15 20.96
C GLY A 46 -27.99 -20.17 19.97
N HIS A 47 -28.58 -20.04 18.78
CA HIS A 47 -28.02 -19.24 17.66
C HIS A 47 -28.39 -17.77 17.69
N ARG A 48 -29.14 -17.30 18.66
CA ARG A 48 -29.54 -15.89 18.78
C ARG A 48 -28.54 -15.15 19.66
N GLU A 49 -28.11 -13.98 19.20
CA GLU A 49 -27.23 -13.12 19.99
C GLU A 49 -27.98 -12.40 21.09
N SER A 50 -27.42 -12.43 22.29
CA SER A 50 -27.90 -11.64 23.42
C SER A 50 -27.78 -10.13 23.09
N HIS A 51 -28.73 -9.33 23.54
CA HIS A 51 -28.79 -7.88 23.24
C HIS A 51 -29.61 -7.14 24.29
N PHE A 52 -29.37 -5.85 24.38
CA PHE A 52 -30.27 -4.95 25.08
C PHE A 52 -31.41 -4.49 24.16
N ALA A 53 -32.54 -4.24 24.74
CA ALA A 53 -33.68 -3.54 24.13
C ALA A 53 -34.14 -2.40 25.04
N HIS A 54 -34.66 -1.30 24.49
CA HIS A 54 -35.32 -0.28 25.29
C HIS A 54 -36.51 -0.86 26.04
N ASP A 55 -36.72 -0.43 27.29
CA ASP A 55 -37.84 -0.88 28.07
C ASP A 55 -39.15 -0.21 27.57
N PRO A 56 -40.09 -0.97 27.01
CA PRO A 56 -41.33 -0.41 26.47
C PRO A 56 -42.18 0.36 27.50
N ALA A 57 -42.00 0.08 28.79
CA ALA A 57 -42.72 0.80 29.83
C ALA A 57 -42.41 2.31 29.87
N TYR A 58 -41.30 2.73 29.26
CA TYR A 58 -40.86 4.13 29.23
C TYR A 58 -40.95 4.76 27.82
N GLU A 59 -41.67 4.14 26.88
CA GLU A 59 -41.79 4.63 25.50
C GLU A 59 -42.45 6.01 25.42
N SER A 60 -43.36 6.35 26.36
CA SER A 60 -43.98 7.67 26.46
C SER A 60 -43.05 8.77 26.98
N GLU A 61 -42.02 8.39 27.73
CA GLU A 61 -41.04 9.35 28.30
C GLU A 61 -39.84 9.56 27.38
N TYR A 62 -39.50 8.58 26.56
CA TYR A 62 -38.34 8.60 25.67
C TYR A 62 -38.75 8.34 24.22
N ASN A 63 -38.36 9.21 23.32
CA ASN A 63 -38.59 9.00 21.88
C ASN A 63 -37.56 8.00 21.31
N TYR A 64 -37.93 6.71 21.31
CA TYR A 64 -37.06 5.65 20.83
C TYR A 64 -36.78 5.73 19.32
N SER A 65 -37.64 6.39 18.54
CA SER A 65 -37.44 6.61 17.10
C SER A 65 -36.30 7.55 16.80
N GLU A 66 -35.96 8.45 17.73
CA GLU A 66 -34.84 9.39 17.62
C GLU A 66 -33.52 8.83 18.18
N CYS A 67 -33.54 7.62 18.72
CA CYS A 67 -32.32 7.02 19.24
C CYS A 67 -31.33 6.68 18.10
N ILE A 68 -30.23 7.38 18.07
CA ILE A 68 -29.18 7.24 17.05
C ILE A 68 -28.22 6.04 17.31
N LEU A 69 -28.46 5.27 18.40
CA LEU A 69 -27.61 4.15 18.75
C LEU A 69 -27.86 2.97 17.80
N SER A 70 -27.04 2.85 16.79
CA SER A 70 -26.98 1.64 15.95
C SER A 70 -26.09 0.58 16.60
N PHE A 71 -26.19 -0.65 16.09
CA PHE A 71 -25.31 -1.74 16.49
C PHE A 71 -23.81 -1.37 16.36
N HIS A 72 -23.44 -0.81 15.23
CA HIS A 72 -22.04 -0.42 14.98
C HIS A 72 -21.57 0.77 15.84
N VAL A 73 -22.43 1.75 16.10
CA VAL A 73 -22.11 2.84 17.02
C VAL A 73 -21.85 2.31 18.42
N ALA A 74 -22.66 1.35 18.88
CA ALA A 74 -22.47 0.69 20.16
C ALA A 74 -21.13 -0.07 20.25
N LEU A 75 -20.79 -0.85 19.23
CA LEU A 75 -19.48 -1.54 19.14
C LEU A 75 -18.31 -0.55 19.11
N LYS A 76 -18.44 0.55 18.37
CA LYS A 76 -17.42 1.61 18.32
C LYS A 76 -17.16 2.20 19.70
N LEU A 77 -18.21 2.50 20.45
CA LEU A 77 -18.08 3.05 21.82
C LEU A 77 -17.39 2.04 22.75
N MET A 78 -17.77 0.77 22.69
CA MET A 78 -17.14 -0.30 23.48
C MET A 78 -15.66 -0.48 23.09
N LEU A 79 -15.34 -0.48 21.80
CA LEU A 79 -13.96 -0.60 21.34
C LEU A 79 -13.10 0.57 21.84
N LYS A 80 -13.63 1.79 21.85
CA LYS A 80 -12.94 2.96 22.42
C LYS A 80 -12.67 2.78 23.92
N GLN A 81 -13.63 2.28 24.68
CA GLN A 81 -13.44 1.99 26.10
C GLN A 81 -12.35 0.95 26.32
N ILE A 82 -12.33 -0.13 25.51
CA ILE A 82 -11.29 -1.16 25.57
C ILE A 82 -9.92 -0.56 25.23
N MET A 83 -9.83 0.23 24.17
CA MET A 83 -8.58 0.88 23.77
C MET A 83 -8.06 1.81 24.84
N ALA A 84 -8.92 2.56 25.55
CA ALA A 84 -8.52 3.48 26.59
C ALA A 84 -7.79 2.81 27.77
N THR A 85 -8.02 1.52 27.98
CA THR A 85 -7.37 0.70 29.03
C THR A 85 -6.31 -0.23 28.50
N SER A 86 -6.13 -0.32 27.18
CA SER A 86 -5.12 -1.18 26.55
C SER A 86 -3.75 -0.50 26.54
N THR A 87 -2.71 -1.33 26.55
CA THR A 87 -1.30 -0.90 26.44
C THR A 87 -0.62 -1.46 25.19
N GLU A 88 -1.33 -2.29 24.46
CA GLU A 88 -0.81 -2.95 23.25
C GLU A 88 -1.88 -3.18 22.18
N ILE A 89 -1.44 -3.28 20.96
CA ILE A 89 -2.28 -3.58 19.79
C ILE A 89 -1.50 -4.41 18.78
N LEU A 90 -2.11 -5.47 18.22
CA LEU A 90 -1.53 -6.20 17.11
C LEU A 90 -1.79 -5.43 15.80
N LEU A 91 -0.72 -5.03 15.11
CA LEU A 91 -0.78 -4.36 13.83
C LEU A 91 -0.56 -5.34 12.67
N PRO A 92 -1.33 -5.23 11.59
CA PRO A 92 -1.14 -6.07 10.40
C PRO A 92 0.18 -5.73 9.69
N GLY A 93 0.68 -6.69 8.91
CA GLY A 93 1.70 -6.41 7.91
C GLY A 93 1.19 -5.38 6.90
N TYR A 94 2.12 -4.66 6.27
CA TYR A 94 1.81 -3.72 5.21
C TYR A 94 2.80 -3.85 4.08
N GLU A 95 2.27 -4.04 2.90
CA GLU A 95 3.03 -4.13 1.66
C GLU A 95 2.44 -3.16 0.64
N VAL A 96 3.28 -2.63 -0.22
CA VAL A 96 2.89 -1.76 -1.33
C VAL A 96 3.49 -2.33 -2.62
N ILE A 97 2.75 -2.21 -3.71
CA ILE A 97 3.24 -2.56 -5.04
C ILE A 97 3.98 -1.36 -5.60
N GLU A 98 5.20 -1.55 -6.05
CA GLU A 98 5.97 -0.53 -6.73
C GLU A 98 5.38 -0.28 -8.12
N PRO A 99 4.95 0.97 -8.45
CA PRO A 99 4.23 1.24 -9.70
C PRO A 99 5.05 1.05 -10.98
N TYR A 100 6.38 0.90 -10.86
CA TYR A 100 7.31 0.90 -11.99
C TYR A 100 7.96 -0.45 -12.28
N SER A 101 7.94 -1.38 -11.31
CA SER A 101 8.53 -2.72 -11.45
C SER A 101 7.55 -3.84 -11.12
N ASP A 102 6.35 -3.51 -10.65
CA ASP A 102 5.36 -4.45 -10.11
C ASP A 102 5.89 -5.30 -8.92
N GLU A 103 7.02 -4.92 -8.35
CA GLU A 103 7.59 -5.60 -7.19
C GLU A 103 6.85 -5.21 -5.90
N THR A 104 6.71 -6.18 -5.01
CA THR A 104 6.11 -5.95 -3.70
C THR A 104 7.17 -5.48 -2.70
N ILE A 105 6.96 -4.30 -2.12
CA ILE A 105 7.83 -3.73 -1.09
C ILE A 105 7.18 -3.88 0.27
N THR A 106 7.82 -4.60 1.19
CA THR A 106 7.36 -4.72 2.58
C THR A 106 7.65 -3.43 3.35
N VAL A 107 6.60 -2.72 3.75
CA VAL A 107 6.67 -1.49 4.56
C VAL A 107 6.88 -1.84 6.04
N THR A 108 6.08 -2.76 6.57
CA THR A 108 6.20 -3.30 7.93
C THR A 108 5.64 -4.72 8.00
N LYS A 109 6.20 -5.55 8.86
CA LYS A 109 5.67 -6.88 9.18
C LYS A 109 4.57 -6.78 10.23
N GLU A 110 3.73 -7.81 10.30
CA GLU A 110 2.80 -7.97 11.43
C GLU A 110 3.57 -7.96 12.75
N LYS A 111 3.10 -7.18 13.70
CA LYS A 111 3.74 -7.10 15.02
C LYS A 111 2.81 -6.59 16.11
N MET A 112 3.04 -7.06 17.33
CA MET A 112 2.49 -6.45 18.53
C MET A 112 3.19 -5.11 18.79
N LEU A 113 2.41 -4.05 18.91
CA LEU A 113 2.88 -2.71 19.26
C LEU A 113 2.46 -2.39 20.68
N GLN A 114 3.44 -2.23 21.55
CA GLN A 114 3.25 -1.65 22.88
C GLN A 114 3.35 -0.13 22.78
N PHE A 115 2.52 0.59 23.52
CA PHE A 115 2.46 2.05 23.48
C PHE A 115 2.42 2.67 24.89
N GLU A 116 2.87 3.92 24.94
CA GLU A 116 3.02 4.67 26.19
C GLU A 116 1.75 5.40 26.61
N SER A 117 0.99 5.85 25.63
CA SER A 117 -0.27 6.57 25.87
C SER A 117 -1.22 6.45 24.70
N ILE A 118 -2.50 6.60 25.01
CA ILE A 118 -3.58 6.66 24.04
C ILE A 118 -4.52 7.81 24.40
N GLU A 119 -4.91 8.58 23.39
CA GLU A 119 -5.90 9.64 23.51
C GLU A 119 -7.11 9.27 22.65
N ILE A 120 -8.29 9.20 23.25
CA ILE A 120 -9.53 8.87 22.54
C ILE A 120 -10.19 10.15 22.01
N ASP A 121 -10.80 10.07 20.82
CA ASP A 121 -11.50 11.19 20.15
C ASP A 121 -10.62 12.44 19.96
N LYS A 122 -9.37 12.24 19.57
CA LYS A 122 -8.40 13.31 19.40
C LYS A 122 -8.13 13.63 17.93
N ASN A 123 -8.14 14.91 17.59
CA ASN A 123 -7.79 15.43 16.25
C ASN A 123 -8.60 14.78 15.10
N GLY A 124 -9.86 14.42 15.31
CA GLY A 124 -10.73 13.78 14.33
C GLY A 124 -10.52 12.27 14.18
N PHE A 125 -9.57 11.69 14.89
CA PHE A 125 -9.36 10.24 14.97
C PHE A 125 -10.12 9.62 16.14
N ASP A 126 -10.46 8.34 16.04
CA ASP A 126 -11.10 7.61 17.13
C ASP A 126 -10.14 7.32 18.28
N ALA A 127 -8.86 7.13 17.97
CA ALA A 127 -7.79 7.12 18.95
C ALA A 127 -6.47 7.60 18.33
N LEU A 128 -5.61 8.17 19.17
CA LEU A 128 -4.25 8.56 18.84
C LEU A 128 -3.30 7.89 19.82
N ILE A 129 -2.46 6.99 19.31
CA ILE A 129 -1.52 6.21 20.08
C ILE A 129 -0.12 6.83 19.95
N ARG A 130 0.59 6.95 21.07
CA ARG A 130 1.98 7.40 21.11
C ARG A 130 2.93 6.26 21.44
N VAL A 131 3.96 6.11 20.59
CA VAL A 131 5.04 5.17 20.77
C VAL A 131 6.36 5.91 20.58
N LYS A 132 7.05 6.21 21.67
CA LYS A 132 8.25 7.06 21.67
C LYS A 132 7.93 8.42 21.01
N GLN A 133 8.64 8.73 19.93
CA GLN A 133 8.43 9.97 19.13
C GLN A 133 7.40 9.82 18.01
N HIS A 134 6.81 8.63 17.87
CA HIS A 134 5.87 8.36 16.76
C HIS A 134 4.42 8.40 17.25
N ARG A 135 3.53 8.90 16.38
CA ARG A 135 2.09 8.92 16.60
C ARG A 135 1.41 8.05 15.55
N LEU A 136 0.56 7.15 16.01
CA LEU A 136 -0.27 6.27 15.20
C LEU A 136 -1.73 6.63 15.43
N ALA A 137 -2.44 6.95 14.36
CA ALA A 137 -3.87 7.22 14.43
C ALA A 137 -4.67 5.95 14.16
N ILE A 138 -5.77 5.78 14.90
CA ILE A 138 -6.75 4.72 14.70
C ILE A 138 -8.07 5.31 14.24
N ILE A 139 -8.63 4.70 13.20
CA ILE A 139 -9.96 5.00 12.67
C ILE A 139 -10.81 3.76 12.79
N ILE A 140 -12.01 3.91 13.34
CA ILE A 140 -12.99 2.83 13.42
C ILE A 140 -14.04 3.06 12.35
N THR A 141 -14.15 2.13 11.40
CA THR A 141 -15.11 2.21 10.29
C THR A 141 -16.24 1.20 10.43
N TYR A 142 -17.36 1.50 9.80
CA TYR A 142 -18.55 0.66 9.66
C TYR A 142 -19.40 1.19 8.49
N PRO A 143 -20.36 0.41 7.94
CA PRO A 143 -21.04 0.74 6.69
C PRO A 143 -21.69 2.13 6.63
N GLU A 144 -22.23 2.62 7.74
CA GLU A 144 -22.92 3.92 7.78
C GLU A 144 -21.97 5.11 8.05
N ARG A 145 -20.71 4.86 8.35
CA ARG A 145 -19.72 5.89 8.63
C ARG A 145 -18.92 6.27 7.41
N LYS A 146 -19.09 7.52 6.95
CA LYS A 146 -18.19 8.11 5.96
C LYS A 146 -16.85 8.45 6.62
N VAL A 147 -15.77 7.98 6.04
CA VAL A 147 -14.41 8.35 6.47
C VAL A 147 -14.07 9.69 5.84
N THR A 148 -13.62 10.65 6.66
CA THR A 148 -13.09 11.94 6.18
C THR A 148 -11.71 11.76 5.55
N ASP A 149 -11.35 12.65 4.63
CA ASP A 149 -10.05 12.63 3.97
C ASP A 149 -8.95 13.07 4.96
N PHE A 150 -7.89 12.24 5.11
CA PHE A 150 -6.84 12.42 6.12
C PHE A 150 -5.54 13.01 5.55
N THR A 151 -5.62 13.90 4.58
CA THR A 151 -4.47 14.32 3.75
C THR A 151 -3.47 15.29 4.42
N ASN A 152 -3.68 15.78 5.66
CA ASN A 152 -2.87 16.89 6.20
C ASN A 152 -2.42 16.73 7.67
N TYR A 153 -1.87 15.60 8.07
CA TYR A 153 -1.38 15.43 9.43
C TYR A 153 0.15 15.25 9.48
N SER A 154 0.88 16.37 9.56
CA SER A 154 2.35 16.39 9.61
C SER A 154 2.97 15.63 10.80
N GLU A 155 2.20 15.43 11.87
CA GLU A 155 2.65 14.77 13.10
C GLU A 155 2.28 13.28 13.20
N ILE A 156 1.48 12.75 12.25
CA ILE A 156 1.05 11.35 12.24
C ILE A 156 2.06 10.54 11.40
N HIS A 157 2.46 9.37 11.90
CA HIS A 157 3.40 8.49 11.23
C HIS A 157 2.74 7.30 10.54
N GLY A 158 1.47 7.03 10.90
CA GLY A 158 0.66 6.01 10.28
C GLY A 158 -0.80 6.10 10.69
N ILE A 159 -1.68 5.58 9.85
CA ILE A 159 -3.12 5.52 10.09
C ILE A 159 -3.57 4.09 9.87
N VAL A 160 -4.16 3.49 10.90
CA VAL A 160 -4.73 2.14 10.85
C VAL A 160 -6.23 2.23 10.99
N GLU A 161 -6.92 1.58 10.09
CA GLU A 161 -8.36 1.39 10.14
C GLU A 161 -8.71 0.10 10.86
N ILE A 162 -9.76 0.13 11.68
CA ILE A 162 -10.41 -1.03 12.28
C ILE A 162 -11.83 -1.09 11.74
N ASP A 163 -12.11 -2.08 10.89
CA ASP A 163 -13.42 -2.27 10.26
C ASP A 163 -14.31 -3.18 11.11
N LEU A 164 -15.34 -2.60 11.73
CA LEU A 164 -16.32 -3.33 12.55
C LEU A 164 -17.22 -4.28 11.73
N ALA A 165 -17.42 -4.02 10.45
CA ALA A 165 -18.20 -4.91 9.58
C ALA A 165 -17.50 -6.27 9.39
N LEU A 166 -16.17 -6.28 9.35
CA LEU A 166 -15.37 -7.52 9.27
C LEU A 166 -15.39 -8.30 10.60
N MET A 167 -15.47 -7.61 11.73
CA MET A 167 -15.59 -8.26 13.03
C MET A 167 -16.93 -9.02 13.19
N GLN A 168 -18.01 -8.46 12.66
CA GLN A 168 -19.33 -9.07 12.70
C GLN A 168 -19.41 -10.39 11.91
N ARG A 169 -18.64 -10.51 10.83
CA ARG A 169 -18.61 -11.71 9.96
C ARG A 169 -17.76 -12.85 10.52
N SER A 170 -16.99 -12.60 11.56
CA SER A 170 -16.19 -13.66 12.17
C SER A 170 -17.13 -14.63 12.89
N ASN A 171 -17.09 -15.93 12.51
CA ASN A 171 -17.82 -17.04 13.15
C ASN A 171 -17.28 -17.36 14.57
N LEU A 172 -17.04 -16.32 15.37
CA LEU A 172 -16.66 -16.49 16.77
C LEU A 172 -17.85 -17.06 17.52
N ALA A 173 -17.56 -17.97 18.44
CA ALA A 173 -18.57 -18.73 19.16
C ALA A 173 -19.69 -17.85 19.72
N PRO A 174 -20.99 -18.21 19.56
CA PRO A 174 -22.13 -17.40 20.01
C PRO A 174 -22.14 -17.07 21.50
N LYS A 175 -21.34 -17.75 22.29
CA LYS A 175 -21.23 -17.60 23.75
C LYS A 175 -20.23 -16.54 24.22
N MET A 176 -19.49 -15.91 23.31
CA MET A 176 -18.49 -14.90 23.67
C MET A 176 -19.14 -13.51 23.69
N SER A 177 -18.89 -12.72 24.72
CA SER A 177 -19.34 -11.33 24.81
C SER A 177 -18.74 -10.46 23.70
N TRP A 178 -19.41 -9.37 23.35
CA TRP A 178 -18.86 -8.41 22.37
C TRP A 178 -17.61 -7.73 22.89
N SER A 179 -17.55 -7.45 24.20
CA SER A 179 -16.35 -6.90 24.81
C SER A 179 -15.13 -7.82 24.65
N GLU A 180 -15.30 -9.12 24.84
CA GLU A 180 -14.23 -10.11 24.62
C GLU A 180 -13.86 -10.25 23.14
N ARG A 181 -14.84 -10.26 22.22
CA ARG A 181 -14.60 -10.31 20.77
C ARG A 181 -13.79 -9.10 20.31
N LEU A 182 -14.16 -7.90 20.75
CA LEU A 182 -13.47 -6.66 20.42
C LEU A 182 -12.05 -6.62 20.99
N SER A 183 -11.88 -7.05 22.25
CA SER A 183 -10.55 -7.15 22.88
C SER A 183 -9.64 -8.13 22.12
N ARG A 184 -10.14 -9.29 21.78
CA ARG A 184 -9.38 -10.28 20.98
C ARG A 184 -9.04 -9.74 19.58
N ALA A 185 -9.98 -9.06 18.92
CA ALA A 185 -9.72 -8.45 17.62
C ALA A 185 -8.68 -7.34 17.73
N LEU A 186 -8.67 -6.56 18.81
CA LEU A 186 -7.69 -5.52 19.05
C LEU A 186 -6.28 -6.08 19.28
N ILE A 187 -6.16 -7.11 20.15
CA ILE A 187 -4.87 -7.61 20.65
C ILE A 187 -4.36 -8.78 19.81
N LEU A 188 -5.22 -9.71 19.37
CA LEU A 188 -4.81 -10.97 18.74
C LEU A 188 -5.14 -11.06 17.25
N GLY A 189 -5.99 -10.17 16.72
CA GLY A 189 -6.47 -10.25 15.35
C GLY A 189 -5.97 -9.14 14.45
N THR A 190 -5.67 -9.47 13.19
CA THR A 190 -5.33 -8.48 12.16
C THR A 190 -6.37 -8.40 11.04
N LYS A 191 -7.28 -9.37 10.93
CA LYS A 191 -8.26 -9.48 9.82
C LYS A 191 -9.21 -8.29 9.67
N SER A 192 -9.51 -7.59 10.78
CA SER A 192 -10.34 -6.38 10.80
C SER A 192 -9.54 -5.08 10.72
N LYS A 193 -8.23 -5.18 10.53
CA LYS A 193 -7.33 -4.03 10.53
C LYS A 193 -6.63 -3.91 9.19
N ARG A 194 -6.48 -2.67 8.72
CA ARG A 194 -5.64 -2.37 7.56
C ARG A 194 -4.93 -1.03 7.71
N TRP A 195 -3.77 -0.90 7.10
CA TRP A 195 -3.11 0.39 6.97
C TRP A 195 -3.84 1.23 5.93
N VAL A 196 -4.22 2.44 6.31
CA VAL A 196 -4.74 3.46 5.40
C VAL A 196 -3.60 4.29 4.85
N TRP A 197 -2.62 4.61 5.71
CA TRP A 197 -1.44 5.38 5.34
C TRP A 197 -0.28 5.07 6.28
N HIS A 198 0.95 5.19 5.77
CA HIS A 198 2.17 5.00 6.56
C HIS A 198 3.30 5.84 5.97
N VAL A 199 3.95 6.66 6.78
CA VAL A 199 5.03 7.57 6.35
C VAL A 199 6.18 6.85 5.64
N ARG A 200 6.49 5.62 6.04
CA ARG A 200 7.53 4.80 5.40
C ARG A 200 7.12 4.35 4.00
N ALA A 201 5.87 4.00 3.78
CA ALA A 201 5.35 3.64 2.46
C ALA A 201 5.51 4.81 1.49
N ASP A 202 5.10 6.00 1.90
CA ASP A 202 5.23 7.21 1.11
C ASP A 202 6.69 7.53 0.73
N LYS A 203 7.63 7.36 1.68
CA LYS A 203 9.06 7.53 1.41
C LYS A 203 9.60 6.49 0.42
N LEU A 204 9.24 5.23 0.58
CA LEU A 204 9.67 4.14 -0.30
C LEU A 204 9.16 4.34 -1.73
N LEU A 205 7.88 4.70 -1.89
CA LEU A 205 7.30 4.98 -3.21
C LEU A 205 7.92 6.22 -3.89
N LYS A 206 8.24 7.26 -3.13
CA LYS A 206 8.97 8.43 -3.66
C LYS A 206 10.37 8.07 -4.13
N GLN A 207 11.07 7.23 -3.38
CA GLN A 207 12.40 6.75 -3.76
C GLN A 207 12.35 5.86 -4.99
N ALA A 208 11.41 4.93 -5.07
CA ALA A 208 11.20 4.09 -6.25
C ALA A 208 10.96 4.94 -7.51
N LYS A 209 10.11 5.97 -7.40
CA LYS A 209 9.88 6.92 -8.49
C LYS A 209 11.17 7.64 -8.93
N ALA A 210 11.97 8.11 -7.98
CA ALA A 210 13.22 8.80 -8.28
C ALA A 210 14.21 7.85 -8.99
N ASN A 211 14.35 6.62 -8.49
CA ASN A 211 15.21 5.60 -9.10
C ASN A 211 14.77 5.27 -10.54
N PHE A 212 13.46 5.13 -10.78
CA PHE A 212 12.93 4.86 -12.12
C PHE A 212 13.23 6.00 -13.10
N ILE A 213 13.06 7.26 -12.68
CA ILE A 213 13.39 8.42 -13.50
C ILE A 213 14.89 8.44 -13.83
N GLN A 214 15.74 8.10 -12.86
CA GLN A 214 17.19 8.04 -13.09
C GLN A 214 17.56 6.94 -14.08
N LEU A 215 17.01 5.73 -13.93
CA LEU A 215 17.23 4.62 -14.86
C LEU A 215 16.84 4.98 -16.30
N GLN A 216 15.71 5.66 -16.49
CA GLN A 216 15.29 6.12 -17.81
C GLN A 216 16.26 7.19 -18.39
N ALA A 217 16.82 8.04 -17.55
CA ALA A 217 17.79 9.05 -17.98
C ALA A 217 19.09 8.37 -18.43
N ASP A 218 19.61 7.43 -17.65
CA ASP A 218 20.82 6.67 -17.94
C ASP A 218 20.67 5.84 -19.23
N GLU A 219 19.52 5.20 -19.43
CA GLU A 219 19.22 4.45 -20.66
C GLU A 219 19.22 5.38 -21.90
N ARG A 220 18.59 6.55 -21.81
CA ARG A 220 18.56 7.54 -22.88
C ARG A 220 19.98 8.04 -23.22
N GLU A 221 20.84 8.21 -22.22
CA GLU A 221 22.23 8.64 -22.42
C GLU A 221 23.04 7.53 -23.10
N SER A 222 22.92 6.28 -22.63
CA SER A 222 23.54 5.11 -23.25
C SER A 222 23.13 4.94 -24.72
N ILE A 223 21.84 5.12 -25.04
CA ILE A 223 21.36 5.09 -26.43
C ILE A 223 22.01 6.21 -27.27
N LYS A 224 22.09 7.45 -26.75
CA LYS A 224 22.74 8.56 -27.45
C LYS A 224 24.21 8.28 -27.73
N GLU A 225 24.93 7.75 -26.74
CA GLU A 225 26.34 7.38 -26.91
C GLU A 225 26.51 6.27 -27.96
N SER A 226 25.65 5.26 -27.94
CA SER A 226 25.68 4.17 -28.92
C SER A 226 25.44 4.67 -30.36
N ILE A 227 24.49 5.60 -30.53
CA ILE A 227 24.20 6.25 -31.81
C ILE A 227 25.41 7.10 -32.26
N SER A 228 26.00 7.85 -31.35
CA SER A 228 27.17 8.70 -31.62
C SER A 228 28.36 7.85 -32.08
N ARG A 229 28.63 6.74 -31.37
CA ARG A 229 29.68 5.79 -31.74
C ARG A 229 29.45 5.18 -33.14
N ARG A 230 28.24 4.70 -33.43
CA ARG A 230 27.92 4.16 -34.78
C ARG A 230 28.06 5.20 -35.88
N ARG A 231 27.71 6.46 -35.62
CA ARG A 231 27.91 7.56 -36.60
C ARG A 231 29.39 7.81 -36.85
N ALA A 232 30.23 7.79 -35.81
CA ALA A 232 31.69 7.95 -35.96
C ALA A 232 32.29 6.76 -36.75
N GLU A 233 31.93 5.52 -36.43
CA GLU A 233 32.35 4.33 -37.16
C GLU A 233 31.96 4.38 -38.65
N TYR A 234 30.72 4.83 -38.94
CA TYR A 234 30.27 5.00 -40.34
C TYR A 234 31.03 6.09 -41.06
N ALA A 235 31.29 7.22 -40.39
CA ALA A 235 32.11 8.29 -40.99
C ALA A 235 33.54 7.86 -41.27
N GLU A 236 34.15 7.08 -40.35
CA GLU A 236 35.49 6.51 -40.57
C GLU A 236 35.52 5.48 -41.70
N ALA A 237 34.50 4.59 -41.78
CA ALA A 237 34.38 3.65 -42.87
C ALA A 237 34.23 4.34 -44.24
N LYS A 238 33.49 5.44 -44.30
CA LYS A 238 33.30 6.24 -45.50
C LYS A 238 34.57 7.03 -45.89
N ALA A 239 35.39 7.39 -44.91
CA ALA A 239 36.65 8.08 -45.16
C ALA A 239 37.77 7.15 -45.66
N LYS A 240 37.64 5.82 -45.55
CA LYS A 240 38.61 4.87 -46.10
C LYS A 240 38.60 5.01 -47.64
N PRO A 241 39.77 5.20 -48.26
CA PRO A 241 39.83 5.28 -49.71
C PRO A 241 39.31 3.99 -50.35
N LEU A 242 38.46 4.15 -51.36
CA LEU A 242 37.96 3.03 -52.15
C LEU A 242 39.14 2.38 -52.87
N MET A 243 39.55 1.19 -52.38
CA MET A 243 40.59 0.44 -53.02
C MET A 243 40.12 0.03 -54.42
N VAL A 244 40.93 0.31 -55.41
CA VAL A 244 40.65 -0.14 -56.77
C VAL A 244 41.47 -1.35 -57.13
N ASN A 245 40.83 -2.28 -57.86
CA ASN A 245 41.54 -3.43 -58.38
C ASN A 245 42.27 -3.06 -59.69
N VAL A 246 43.54 -3.34 -59.73
CA VAL A 246 44.41 -3.08 -60.89
C VAL A 246 45.15 -4.38 -61.27
N ARG A 247 45.60 -4.45 -62.50
CA ARG A 247 46.52 -5.45 -62.90
C ARG A 247 47.95 -4.89 -62.85
N ARG A 248 48.77 -5.33 -61.92
CA ARG A 248 50.12 -4.84 -61.65
C ARG A 248 51.20 -5.74 -62.27
N CYS A 249 52.12 -5.07 -62.93
CA CYS A 249 53.36 -5.73 -63.33
C CYS A 249 54.37 -5.59 -62.16
N TYR A 250 54.88 -6.73 -61.65
CA TYR A 250 55.82 -6.75 -60.51
C TYR A 250 57.28 -6.54 -60.94
N GLU A 251 57.61 -6.49 -62.29
CA GLU A 251 58.93 -6.16 -62.76
C GLU A 251 59.09 -4.64 -63.00
N CYS A 252 58.14 -4.00 -63.63
CA CYS A 252 58.23 -2.57 -63.93
C CYS A 252 57.28 -1.68 -63.06
N PHE A 253 56.52 -2.29 -62.17
CA PHE A 253 55.59 -1.67 -61.23
C PHE A 253 54.49 -0.84 -61.87
N LYS A 254 54.21 -0.98 -63.19
CA LYS A 254 53.11 -0.33 -63.86
C LYS A 254 51.78 -0.97 -63.52
N ASP A 255 50.76 -0.15 -63.34
CA ASP A 255 49.36 -0.55 -63.09
C ASP A 255 48.57 -0.36 -64.40
N TYR A 256 47.69 -1.35 -64.67
CA TYR A 256 46.79 -1.36 -65.82
C TYR A 256 45.33 -1.55 -65.31
N SER A 257 44.39 -0.93 -66.01
CA SER A 257 42.96 -1.12 -65.67
C SER A 257 42.56 -2.59 -65.79
N THR A 258 41.76 -3.09 -64.85
CA THR A 258 41.17 -4.45 -64.94
C THR A 258 40.19 -4.56 -66.10
N GLN A 259 39.71 -3.43 -66.67
CA GLN A 259 38.86 -3.41 -67.85
C GLN A 259 39.61 -3.72 -69.14
N GLU A 260 40.97 -3.60 -69.15
CA GLU A 260 41.80 -3.95 -70.31
C GLU A 260 42.01 -5.47 -70.36
N ALA A 261 41.73 -6.12 -71.50
CA ALA A 261 41.84 -7.56 -71.64
C ALA A 261 43.31 -8.01 -71.78
N MET A 262 44.26 -7.40 -71.07
CA MET A 262 45.68 -7.73 -71.07
C MET A 262 46.02 -8.68 -69.95
N GLU A 263 46.63 -9.84 -70.33
CA GLU A 263 47.16 -10.79 -69.36
C GLU A 263 48.66 -10.59 -69.07
N ARG A 264 49.36 -9.93 -69.95
CA ARG A 264 50.81 -9.69 -69.88
C ARG A 264 51.18 -8.23 -70.07
N CYS A 265 52.21 -7.80 -69.38
CA CYS A 265 52.72 -6.43 -69.44
C CYS A 265 53.26 -6.15 -70.85
N PRO A 266 52.82 -5.08 -71.52
CA PRO A 266 53.36 -4.74 -72.88
C PRO A 266 54.83 -4.40 -72.88
N LYS A 267 55.42 -3.97 -71.76
CA LYS A 267 56.81 -3.55 -71.62
C LYS A 267 57.74 -4.77 -71.29
N CYS A 268 57.35 -5.63 -70.33
CA CYS A 268 58.19 -6.66 -69.75
C CYS A 268 57.79 -8.08 -70.18
N ASN A 269 56.65 -8.22 -70.83
CA ASN A 269 56.01 -9.49 -71.20
C ASN A 269 55.68 -10.43 -70.02
N THR A 270 55.76 -9.89 -68.75
CA THR A 270 55.51 -10.64 -67.55
C THR A 270 54.01 -10.73 -67.30
N LYS A 271 53.50 -11.79 -66.69
CA LYS A 271 52.11 -11.96 -66.34
C LYS A 271 51.69 -10.91 -65.35
N LEU A 272 50.57 -10.22 -65.63
CA LEU A 272 49.98 -9.21 -64.75
C LEU A 272 49.17 -9.91 -63.62
N LEU A 273 49.36 -9.42 -62.41
CA LEU A 273 48.57 -9.90 -61.27
C LEU A 273 47.55 -8.86 -60.84
N VAL A 274 46.32 -9.31 -60.48
CA VAL A 274 45.32 -8.45 -59.96
C VAL A 274 45.64 -8.13 -58.52
N THR A 275 45.68 -6.87 -58.15
CA THR A 275 45.89 -6.40 -56.80
C THR A 275 45.00 -5.22 -56.51
N SER A 276 44.68 -4.99 -55.23
CA SER A 276 43.92 -3.85 -54.79
C SER A 276 44.83 -2.77 -54.25
N ILE A 277 44.73 -1.56 -54.79
CA ILE A 277 45.54 -0.43 -54.37
C ILE A 277 44.69 0.79 -54.07
N ASP A 278 45.18 1.69 -53.23
CA ASP A 278 44.59 3.01 -53.04
C ASP A 278 44.68 3.79 -54.38
N PRO A 279 43.61 4.41 -54.88
CA PRO A 279 43.59 5.14 -56.15
C PRO A 279 44.70 6.15 -56.32
N LYS A 280 45.18 6.75 -55.24
CA LYS A 280 46.32 7.73 -55.29
C LYS A 280 47.64 7.13 -55.67
N TYR A 281 47.79 5.78 -55.58
CA TYR A 281 49.01 5.07 -55.95
C TYR A 281 48.87 4.37 -57.31
N PHE A 282 47.79 4.64 -58.05
CA PHE A 282 47.61 4.07 -59.39
C PHE A 282 48.59 4.69 -60.38
N GLN A 283 49.55 3.92 -60.86
CA GLN A 283 50.57 4.34 -61.83
C GLN A 283 50.19 3.80 -63.23
N ARG A 284 49.78 4.69 -64.12
CA ARG A 284 49.50 4.38 -65.54
C ARG A 284 50.79 4.26 -66.36
#